data_05910a4b73d06add207eea6c36ac5e12
#
_entry.id   05910a4b73d06add207eea6c36ac5e12
#
_cell.length_a   1.000
_cell.length_b   1.000
_cell.length_c   1.000
_cell.angle_alpha   90.00
_cell.angle_beta   90.00
_cell.angle_gamma   90.00
#
_symmetry.space_group_name_H-M   'P 1'
#
loop_
_entity.id
_entity.type
_entity.pdbx_description
1 polymer ?
#
loop_
_entity_poly.entity_id
_entity_poly.type
_entity_poly.pdbx_seq_one_letter_code
_entity_poly.pdbx_strand_id
1 'polypeptide(L)'
;MKYDVLFVHPQNYGNLQTYLKLPSLELCQISAVLNQNGYSNKLVDCFIDGHDIQELDNMLPIESPRIVLIYCSEYNHINALHTAYYLAQRYPNALIGILGMIVTFIPEYLLKRYPF
;
A
#
# COMPACT_ATOMS: atom_id res chain seq x y z
N MET A 1 3.73 1.29 18.90
CA MET A 1 5.00 1.21 18.19
C MET A 1 4.93 2.04 16.92
N LYS A 2 5.93 2.86 16.67
CA LYS A 2 6.00 3.67 15.44
C LYS A 2 6.83 2.94 14.39
N TYR A 3 6.27 2.71 13.23
CA TYR A 3 6.97 2.10 12.11
C TYR A 3 7.60 3.16 11.22
N ASP A 4 8.77 2.88 10.66
CA ASP A 4 9.37 3.73 9.65
C ASP A 4 8.57 3.66 8.35
N VAL A 5 8.16 2.46 7.95
CA VAL A 5 7.43 2.24 6.69
C VAL A 5 6.20 1.35 6.95
N LEU A 6 5.08 1.78 6.42
CA LEU A 6 3.85 0.97 6.33
C LEU A 6 3.63 0.60 4.86
N PHE A 7 3.55 -0.69 4.59
CA PHE A 7 3.16 -1.21 3.29
C PHE A 7 1.69 -1.60 3.31
N VAL A 8 0.96 -1.25 2.27
CA VAL A 8 -0.43 -1.68 2.10
C VAL A 8 -0.58 -2.31 0.71
N HIS A 9 -1.12 -3.52 0.67
CA HIS A 9 -1.47 -4.23 -0.54
C HIS A 9 -2.99 -4.30 -0.64
N PRO A 10 -3.64 -3.38 -1.39
CA PRO A 10 -5.09 -3.35 -1.51
C PRO A 10 -5.64 -4.55 -2.26
N GLN A 11 -6.94 -4.81 -2.09
CA GLN A 11 -7.63 -5.88 -2.79
C GLN A 11 -7.65 -5.64 -4.31
N ASN A 12 -7.65 -6.75 -5.06
CA ASN A 12 -7.95 -6.74 -6.48
C ASN A 12 -9.46 -6.58 -6.72
N TYR A 13 -9.83 -6.32 -7.96
CA TYR A 13 -11.24 -6.20 -8.34
C TYR A 13 -11.95 -7.56 -8.34
N GLY A 14 -13.13 -7.59 -7.75
CA GLY A 14 -14.13 -8.64 -7.92
C GLY A 14 -13.57 -10.07 -7.96
N ASN A 15 -13.91 -10.79 -9.01
CA ASN A 15 -13.57 -12.19 -9.17
C ASN A 15 -12.08 -12.50 -9.32
N LEU A 16 -11.26 -11.50 -9.61
CA LEU A 16 -9.80 -11.70 -9.71
C LEU A 16 -9.18 -12.09 -8.39
N GLN A 17 -9.86 -11.88 -7.28
CA GLN A 17 -9.38 -12.26 -5.95
C GLN A 17 -9.44 -13.77 -5.70
N THR A 18 -10.22 -14.51 -6.49
CA THR A 18 -10.48 -15.92 -6.20
C THR A 18 -9.43 -16.87 -6.79
N TYR A 19 -8.59 -16.39 -7.70
CA TYR A 19 -7.72 -17.30 -8.47
C TYR A 19 -6.35 -17.56 -7.84
N LEU A 20 -5.65 -16.54 -7.44
CA LEU A 20 -4.32 -16.69 -6.86
C LEU A 20 -4.11 -15.65 -5.78
N LYS A 21 -4.12 -16.08 -4.54
CA LYS A 21 -3.78 -15.22 -3.40
C LYS A 21 -2.31 -15.41 -3.05
N LEU A 22 -1.46 -14.71 -3.79
CA LEU A 22 -0.04 -14.71 -3.52
C LEU A 22 0.38 -13.35 -2.96
N PRO A 23 1.26 -13.32 -1.95
CA PRO A 23 1.81 -12.07 -1.46
C PRO A 23 2.62 -11.40 -2.55
N SER A 24 2.68 -10.06 -2.52
CA SER A 24 3.54 -9.33 -3.45
C SER A 24 5.00 -9.61 -3.13
N LEU A 25 5.69 -10.23 -4.07
CA LEU A 25 7.12 -10.50 -3.95
C LEU A 25 7.92 -9.20 -3.81
N GLU A 26 7.53 -8.17 -4.53
CA GLU A 26 8.15 -6.84 -4.48
C GLU A 26 8.10 -6.25 -3.07
N LEU A 27 6.93 -6.28 -2.44
CA LEU A 27 6.77 -5.78 -1.08
C LEU A 27 7.55 -6.61 -0.08
N CYS A 28 7.57 -7.92 -0.23
CA CYS A 28 8.34 -8.81 0.64
C CYS A 28 9.84 -8.54 0.52
N GLN A 29 10.34 -8.32 -0.69
CA GLN A 29 11.74 -8.01 -0.93
C GLN A 29 12.13 -6.66 -0.32
N ILE A 30 11.32 -5.63 -0.52
CA ILE A 30 11.58 -4.30 0.04
C ILE A 30 11.55 -4.37 1.57
N SER A 31 10.57 -5.05 2.13
CA SER A 31 10.46 -5.24 3.59
C SER A 31 11.70 -5.91 4.16
N ALA A 32 12.20 -6.96 3.50
CA ALA A 32 13.40 -7.68 3.93
C ALA A 32 14.64 -6.78 3.92
N VAL A 33 14.80 -5.98 2.86
CA VAL A 33 15.94 -5.04 2.75
C VAL A 33 15.87 -3.99 3.86
N LEU A 34 14.67 -3.46 4.13
CA LEU A 34 14.49 -2.48 5.22
C LEU A 34 14.85 -3.09 6.57
N ASN A 35 14.41 -4.31 6.83
CA ASN A 35 14.74 -5.00 8.09
C ASN A 35 16.24 -5.20 8.25
N GLN A 36 16.93 -5.58 7.17
CA GLN A 36 18.38 -5.76 7.19
C GLN A 36 19.13 -4.45 7.50
N ASN A 37 18.54 -3.31 7.17
CA ASN A 37 19.13 -1.99 7.37
C ASN A 37 18.59 -1.27 8.62
N GLY A 38 17.87 -1.96 9.49
CA GLY A 38 17.42 -1.43 10.75
C GLY A 38 16.18 -0.55 10.70
N TYR A 39 15.45 -0.55 9.59
CA TYR A 39 14.20 0.20 9.46
C TYR A 39 13.01 -0.68 9.81
N SER A 40 12.20 -0.22 10.75
CA SER A 40 10.98 -0.94 11.13
C SER A 40 9.90 -0.80 10.05
N ASN A 41 9.20 -1.87 9.76
CA ASN A 41 8.12 -1.83 8.79
C ASN A 41 7.02 -2.82 9.14
N LYS A 42 5.84 -2.56 8.60
CA LYS A 42 4.66 -3.42 8.73
C LYS A 42 4.01 -3.55 7.37
N LEU A 43 3.63 -4.77 7.01
CA LEU A 43 2.85 -5.04 5.81
C LEU A 43 1.41 -5.38 6.20
N VAL A 44 0.47 -4.61 5.66
CA VAL A 44 -0.96 -4.91 5.74
C VAL A 44 -1.40 -5.41 4.36
N ASP A 45 -1.72 -6.69 4.28
CA ASP A 45 -2.06 -7.34 3.03
C ASP A 45 -3.56 -7.61 2.95
N CYS A 46 -4.30 -6.63 2.43
CA CYS A 46 -5.75 -6.76 2.23
C CYS A 46 -6.09 -7.74 1.12
N PHE A 47 -5.17 -7.96 0.20
CA PHE A 47 -5.38 -8.91 -0.89
C PHE A 47 -5.41 -10.36 -0.39
N ILE A 48 -4.43 -10.73 0.44
CA ILE A 48 -4.37 -12.09 1.01
C ILE A 48 -5.48 -12.31 2.04
N ASP A 49 -5.68 -11.34 2.93
CA ASP A 49 -6.60 -11.47 4.05
C ASP A 49 -8.06 -11.21 3.66
N GLY A 50 -8.31 -10.70 2.45
CA GLY A 50 -9.66 -10.44 1.96
C GLY A 50 -10.34 -9.22 2.58
N HIS A 51 -9.58 -8.27 3.12
CA HIS A 51 -10.12 -7.08 3.76
C HIS A 51 -10.37 -5.96 2.76
N ASP A 52 -11.48 -5.26 2.91
CA ASP A 52 -11.78 -4.06 2.14
C ASP A 52 -11.18 -2.80 2.81
N ILE A 53 -11.41 -1.64 2.18
CA ILE A 53 -10.88 -0.37 2.70
C ILE A 53 -11.49 0.01 4.05
N GLN A 54 -12.71 -0.43 4.33
CA GLN A 54 -13.38 -0.14 5.61
C GLN A 54 -12.77 -0.96 6.75
N GLU A 55 -12.38 -2.19 6.47
CA GLU A 55 -11.74 -3.07 7.44
C GLU A 55 -10.26 -2.71 7.66
N LEU A 56 -9.65 -2.02 6.70
CA LEU A 56 -8.26 -1.60 6.77
C LEU A 56 -7.95 -0.82 8.04
N ASP A 57 -8.86 0.06 8.46
CA ASP A 57 -8.64 0.93 9.62
C ASP A 57 -8.29 0.16 10.90
N ASN A 58 -8.87 -1.01 11.06
CA ASN A 58 -8.62 -1.85 12.24
C ASN A 58 -7.22 -2.48 12.25
N MET A 59 -6.56 -2.54 11.11
CA MET A 59 -5.24 -3.14 10.95
C MET A 59 -4.12 -2.09 10.96
N LEU A 60 -4.48 -0.83 10.87
CA LEU A 60 -3.51 0.26 10.77
C LEU A 60 -2.88 0.58 12.12
N PRO A 61 -1.58 0.93 12.15
CA PRO A 61 -0.96 1.42 13.38
C PRO A 61 -1.59 2.74 13.84
N ILE A 62 -1.70 2.89 15.16
CA ILE A 62 -2.23 4.12 15.77
C ILE A 62 -1.28 5.28 15.50
N GLU A 63 0.02 5.06 15.71
CA GLU A 63 1.04 6.07 15.44
C GLU A 63 1.31 6.16 13.93
N SER A 64 1.44 7.39 13.44
CA SER A 64 1.74 7.63 12.02
C SER A 64 3.11 7.03 11.66
N PRO A 65 3.18 6.22 10.61
CA PRO A 65 4.47 5.85 10.03
C PRO A 65 5.10 7.07 9.36
N ARG A 66 6.38 6.99 9.06
CA ARG A 66 7.08 8.06 8.32
C ARG A 66 6.71 8.01 6.84
N ILE A 67 6.63 6.82 6.30
CA ILE A 67 6.34 6.58 4.88
C ILE A 67 5.24 5.52 4.78
N VAL A 68 4.30 5.74 3.89
CA VAL A 68 3.29 4.75 3.50
C VAL A 68 3.51 4.41 2.03
N LEU A 69 3.68 3.12 1.73
CA LEU A 69 3.84 2.63 0.37
C LEU A 69 2.69 1.70 0.02
N ILE A 70 1.98 2.01 -1.06
CA ILE A 70 0.80 1.29 -1.50
C ILE A 70 1.09 0.60 -2.82
N TYR A 71 0.85 -0.71 -2.89
CA TYR A 71 1.05 -1.48 -4.10
C TYR A 71 -0.11 -1.26 -5.07
N CYS A 72 0.23 -0.85 -6.29
CA CYS A 72 -0.74 -0.54 -7.34
C CYS A 72 -0.44 -1.36 -8.59
N SER A 73 -1.41 -2.15 -9.02
CA SER A 73 -1.33 -2.96 -10.24
C SER A 73 -2.54 -2.68 -11.12
N GLU A 74 -2.55 -3.24 -12.31
CA GLU A 74 -3.70 -3.18 -13.21
C GLU A 74 -4.95 -3.83 -12.62
N TYR A 75 -4.79 -4.71 -11.65
CA TYR A 75 -5.90 -5.43 -11.04
C TYR A 75 -6.48 -4.74 -9.80
N ASN A 76 -5.82 -3.71 -9.28
CA ASN A 76 -6.26 -3.03 -8.06
C ASN A 76 -6.11 -1.51 -8.09
N HIS A 77 -5.83 -0.89 -9.24
CA HIS A 77 -5.42 0.51 -9.27
C HIS A 77 -6.46 1.48 -8.67
N ILE A 78 -7.75 1.25 -8.85
CA ILE A 78 -8.78 2.09 -8.23
C ILE A 78 -8.75 1.94 -6.71
N ASN A 79 -8.70 0.71 -6.21
CA ASN A 79 -8.59 0.43 -4.78
C ASN A 79 -7.31 1.04 -4.19
N ALA A 80 -6.20 0.95 -4.93
CA ALA A 80 -4.93 1.53 -4.50
C ALA A 80 -5.01 3.06 -4.38
N LEU A 81 -5.64 3.73 -5.34
CA LEU A 81 -5.80 5.18 -5.31
C LEU A 81 -6.76 5.63 -4.20
N HIS A 82 -7.86 4.91 -3.99
CA HIS A 82 -8.76 5.17 -2.86
C HIS A 82 -8.04 4.96 -1.52
N THR A 83 -7.26 3.91 -1.42
CA THR A 83 -6.46 3.64 -0.22
C THR A 83 -5.43 4.74 0.02
N ALA A 84 -4.76 5.21 -1.02
CA ALA A 84 -3.80 6.31 -0.92
C ALA A 84 -4.47 7.59 -0.40
N TYR A 85 -5.63 7.93 -0.95
CA TYR A 85 -6.39 9.09 -0.50
C TYR A 85 -6.78 8.96 0.98
N TYR A 86 -7.29 7.81 1.37
CA TYR A 86 -7.67 7.55 2.75
C TYR A 86 -6.47 7.65 3.70
N LEU A 87 -5.35 7.03 3.33
CA LEU A 87 -4.16 7.03 4.18
C LEU A 87 -3.49 8.40 4.26
N ALA A 88 -3.58 9.21 3.20
CA ALA A 88 -3.11 10.59 3.22
C ALA A 88 -3.89 11.42 4.26
N GLN A 89 -5.17 11.16 4.42
CA GLN A 89 -5.98 11.81 5.46
C GLN A 89 -5.73 11.23 6.85
N ARG A 90 -5.55 9.92 6.93
CA ARG A 90 -5.30 9.22 8.20
C ARG A 90 -3.95 9.60 8.79
N TYR A 91 -2.95 9.79 7.94
CA TYR A 91 -1.58 10.12 8.32
C TYR A 91 -1.09 11.37 7.59
N PRO A 92 -1.57 12.56 7.98
CA PRO A 92 -1.28 13.79 7.21
C PRO A 92 0.19 14.17 7.19
N ASN A 93 1.00 13.66 8.10
CA ASN A 93 2.43 13.96 8.17
C ASN A 93 3.30 12.86 7.54
N ALA A 94 2.70 11.77 7.06
CA ALA A 94 3.45 10.71 6.40
C ALA A 94 3.65 11.04 4.92
N LEU A 95 4.75 10.57 4.36
CA LEU A 95 4.96 10.58 2.92
C LEU A 95 4.19 9.42 2.31
N ILE A 96 3.28 9.70 1.39
CA ILE A 96 2.49 8.69 0.71
C ILE A 96 3.14 8.37 -0.64
N GLY A 97 3.47 7.11 -0.86
CA GLY A 97 4.03 6.63 -2.11
C GLY A 97 3.21 5.50 -2.68
N ILE A 98 3.20 5.41 -4.00
CA ILE A 98 2.56 4.33 -4.74
C ILE A 98 3.66 3.64 -5.54
N LEU A 99 3.67 2.31 -5.50
CA LEU A 99 4.64 1.52 -6.26
C LEU A 99 3.94 0.41 -7.04
N GLY A 100 4.59 -0.06 -8.08
CA GLY A 100 4.07 -1.10 -8.95
C GLY A 100 4.32 -0.79 -10.41
N MET A 101 4.06 -1.76 -11.29
CA MET A 101 4.40 -1.65 -12.70
C MET A 101 3.65 -0.52 -13.41
N ILE A 102 2.35 -0.37 -13.14
CA ILE A 102 1.54 0.65 -13.79
C ILE A 102 2.01 2.07 -13.43
N VAL A 103 2.45 2.27 -12.20
CA VAL A 103 2.97 3.55 -11.73
C VAL A 103 4.28 3.90 -12.43
N THR A 104 5.10 2.89 -12.70
CA THR A 104 6.36 3.07 -13.41
C THR A 104 6.16 3.56 -14.83
N PHE A 105 5.07 3.17 -15.48
CA PHE A 105 4.78 3.59 -16.85
C PHE A 105 4.17 4.99 -16.96
N ILE A 106 3.40 5.43 -15.97
CA ILE A 106 2.66 6.71 -16.05
C ILE A 106 2.83 7.59 -14.80
N PRO A 107 4.06 7.76 -14.26
CA PRO A 107 4.24 8.46 -12.99
C PRO A 107 3.81 9.93 -13.06
N GLU A 108 4.13 10.63 -14.12
CA GLU A 108 3.78 12.05 -14.26
C GLU A 108 2.26 12.26 -14.32
N TYR A 109 1.55 11.40 -15.04
CA TYR A 109 0.10 11.45 -15.11
C TYR A 109 -0.52 11.29 -13.71
N LEU A 110 -0.04 10.31 -12.95
CA LEU A 110 -0.55 10.04 -11.61
C LEU A 110 -0.26 11.19 -10.64
N LEU A 111 0.93 11.75 -10.69
CA LEU A 111 1.29 12.87 -9.82
C LEU A 111 0.45 14.12 -10.11
N LYS A 112 0.12 14.37 -11.37
CA LYS A 112 -0.73 15.51 -11.75
C LYS A 112 -2.20 15.28 -11.41
N ARG A 113 -2.68 14.06 -11.60
CA ARG A 113 -4.09 13.70 -11.39
C ARG A 113 -4.44 13.55 -9.92
N TYR A 114 -3.50 13.07 -9.12
CA TYR A 114 -3.70 12.76 -7.70
C TYR A 114 -2.63 13.45 -6.85
N PRO A 115 -2.86 14.70 -6.43
CA PRO A 115 -1.82 15.53 -5.80
C PRO A 115 -1.57 15.26 -4.31
N PHE A 116 -2.15 14.23 -3.75
CA PHE A 116 -1.96 13.89 -2.34
C PHE A 116 -0.73 13.04 -2.05
#